data_38767c78c04cc1fa9f41d4e607f30a34
#
_entry.id   38767c78c04cc1fa9f41d4e607f30a34
#
_cell.length_a   1.000
_cell.length_b   1.000
_cell.length_c   1.000
_cell.angle_alpha   90.00
_cell.angle_beta   90.00
_cell.angle_gamma   90.00
#
_symmetry.space_group_name_H-M   'P 1'
#
loop_
_entity.id
_entity.type
_entity.pdbx_description
1 polymer ?
#
loop_
_entity_poly.entity_id
_entity_poly.type
_entity_poly.pdbx_seq_one_letter_code
_entity_poly.pdbx_strand_id
1 'polypeptide(L)'
;MAGAVLLLPLLACGERKAQAQTSVPTTQTNEQGCTRQRSIGPQDPFQNPPPLKQACVGPYLLEIPQHLFYNQMGTEFDGSFSLVLQYPGLQPFAPGERMNLKLDVSMRTVAFAYWYIDRIELRQAMRNAYIPIWGDPEDPSRTLEGRIAGEPVYGLLPYYADLPRIRAYKARQGMRADAPVMKADWHQDWFITRDAAGEVDRLIRCTSREVGGTGVVFRDGLMYRHMQEPYSECQHQFMLPEHSTLVRISYVRFGLKDWQQIEAKARALFFDHLVSPHQ
;
A
#
# COMPACT_ATOMS: atom_id res chain seq x y z
N MET A 1 29.30 66.25 -37.11
CA MET A 1 28.91 65.37 -35.97
C MET A 1 28.27 64.12 -36.56
N ALA A 2 29.01 63.00 -36.58
CA ALA A 2 28.56 61.73 -37.18
C ALA A 2 28.13 60.82 -36.05
N GLY A 3 26.83 60.46 -36.08
CA GLY A 3 26.27 59.49 -35.14
C GLY A 3 26.41 58.03 -35.59
N ALA A 4 27.16 57.27 -34.86
CA ALA A 4 27.29 55.83 -35.11
C ALA A 4 26.05 55.04 -34.52
N VAL A 5 25.31 54.36 -35.37
CA VAL A 5 24.24 53.46 -35.00
C VAL A 5 24.88 52.10 -34.76
N LEU A 6 24.86 51.63 -33.49
CA LEU A 6 25.24 50.28 -33.09
C LEU A 6 24.05 49.31 -33.33
N LEU A 7 24.16 48.47 -34.31
CA LEU A 7 23.28 47.32 -34.53
C LEU A 7 23.72 46.15 -33.64
N LEU A 8 22.91 45.83 -32.61
CA LEU A 8 23.08 44.64 -31.80
C LEU A 8 22.47 43.41 -32.56
N PRO A 9 23.19 42.28 -32.65
CA PRO A 9 22.64 41.08 -33.23
C PRO A 9 21.66 40.42 -32.25
N LEU A 10 20.42 40.21 -32.70
CA LEU A 10 19.44 39.36 -32.04
C LEU A 10 19.96 37.90 -32.05
N LEU A 11 20.41 37.44 -30.91
CA LEU A 11 20.67 36.03 -30.68
C LEU A 11 19.36 35.24 -30.75
N ALA A 12 19.16 34.51 -31.87
CA ALA A 12 18.11 33.55 -32.02
C ALA A 12 18.28 32.45 -30.97
N CYS A 13 17.38 32.37 -29.97
CA CYS A 13 17.21 31.22 -29.11
C CYS A 13 16.78 30.03 -29.98
N GLY A 14 17.74 29.21 -30.41
CA GLY A 14 17.46 27.94 -31.03
C GLY A 14 16.73 27.04 -30.03
N GLU A 15 15.53 26.64 -30.34
CA GLU A 15 14.81 25.56 -29.65
C GLU A 15 15.69 24.30 -29.65
N ARG A 16 16.36 24.03 -28.53
CA ARG A 16 16.95 22.71 -28.31
C ARG A 16 15.79 21.72 -28.23
N LYS A 17 15.50 21.01 -29.31
CA LYS A 17 14.71 19.79 -29.27
C LYS A 17 15.40 18.92 -28.22
N ALA A 18 14.73 18.70 -27.09
CA ALA A 18 15.17 17.73 -26.09
C ALA A 18 15.31 16.39 -26.81
N GLN A 19 16.55 15.95 -27.01
CA GLN A 19 16.81 14.61 -27.48
C GLN A 19 16.26 13.69 -26.41
N ALA A 20 15.30 12.85 -26.77
CA ALA A 20 14.78 11.80 -25.93
C ALA A 20 15.97 10.94 -25.49
N GLN A 21 16.40 11.09 -24.24
CA GLN A 21 17.42 10.22 -23.67
C GLN A 21 16.83 8.82 -23.59
N THR A 22 17.34 7.91 -24.39
CA THR A 22 16.94 6.51 -24.38
C THR A 22 17.36 5.88 -23.06
N SER A 23 16.43 5.18 -22.40
CA SER A 23 16.76 4.41 -21.20
C SER A 23 17.75 3.29 -21.54
N VAL A 24 18.76 3.09 -20.69
CA VAL A 24 19.75 2.03 -20.86
C VAL A 24 19.35 0.84 -19.98
N PRO A 25 19.15 -0.36 -20.56
CA PRO A 25 18.88 -1.55 -19.78
C PRO A 25 20.12 -1.96 -18.97
N THR A 26 19.92 -2.38 -17.74
CA THR A 26 20.96 -2.93 -16.87
C THR A 26 20.40 -4.09 -16.06
N THR A 27 21.28 -5.00 -15.63
CA THR A 27 20.91 -6.17 -14.83
C THR A 27 21.18 -5.93 -13.37
N GLN A 28 20.24 -6.32 -12.52
CA GLN A 28 20.36 -6.26 -11.06
C GLN A 28 19.94 -7.59 -10.44
N THR A 29 20.81 -8.16 -9.60
CA THR A 29 20.54 -9.38 -8.83
C THR A 29 20.39 -9.02 -7.36
N ASN A 30 19.33 -9.50 -6.69
CA ASN A 30 19.13 -9.32 -5.26
C ASN A 30 19.87 -10.39 -4.41
N GLU A 31 19.82 -10.26 -3.08
CA GLU A 31 20.46 -11.18 -2.14
C GLU A 31 19.93 -12.62 -2.25
N GLN A 32 18.70 -12.82 -2.69
CA GLN A 32 18.05 -14.11 -2.84
C GLN A 32 18.26 -14.73 -4.24
N GLY A 33 19.11 -14.09 -5.09
CA GLY A 33 19.48 -14.62 -6.42
C GLY A 33 18.49 -14.27 -7.54
N CYS A 34 17.41 -13.52 -7.28
CA CYS A 34 16.53 -13.04 -8.35
C CYS A 34 17.24 -11.98 -9.18
N THR A 35 17.31 -12.21 -10.49
CA THR A 35 17.92 -11.28 -11.45
C THR A 35 16.85 -10.64 -12.30
N ARG A 36 16.82 -9.31 -12.34
CA ARG A 36 15.87 -8.51 -13.13
C ARG A 36 16.55 -7.58 -14.11
N GLN A 37 15.87 -7.29 -15.21
CA GLN A 37 16.22 -6.20 -16.10
C GLN A 37 15.66 -4.88 -15.53
N ARG A 38 16.51 -3.88 -15.48
CA ARG A 38 16.17 -2.54 -15.00
C ARG A 38 16.48 -1.52 -16.09
N SER A 39 15.57 -0.60 -16.34
CA SER A 39 15.82 0.54 -17.25
C SER A 39 16.32 1.74 -16.44
N ILE A 40 17.47 2.29 -16.82
CA ILE A 40 18.02 3.53 -16.26
C ILE A 40 17.74 4.68 -17.24
N GLY A 41 17.30 5.83 -16.72
CA GLY A 41 16.95 7.01 -17.49
C GLY A 41 15.48 7.35 -17.41
N PRO A 42 15.05 8.37 -18.15
CA PRO A 42 13.67 8.82 -18.17
C PRO A 42 12.70 7.69 -18.61
N GLN A 43 11.61 7.57 -17.90
CA GLN A 43 10.53 6.64 -18.22
C GLN A 43 9.28 7.46 -18.58
N ASP A 44 8.50 7.00 -19.55
CA ASP A 44 7.22 7.62 -19.91
C ASP A 44 6.06 6.90 -19.19
N PRO A 45 5.41 7.53 -18.19
CA PRO A 45 4.29 6.94 -17.48
C PRO A 45 3.01 6.87 -18.34
N PHE A 46 2.95 7.59 -19.45
CA PHE A 46 1.80 7.66 -20.36
C PHE A 46 1.87 6.65 -21.50
N GLN A 47 2.97 5.89 -21.62
CA GLN A 47 3.15 4.94 -22.70
C GLN A 47 1.99 3.93 -22.75
N ASN A 48 1.37 3.81 -23.93
CA ASN A 48 0.27 2.88 -24.18
C ASN A 48 0.50 2.12 -25.51
N PRO A 49 0.57 0.78 -25.51
CA PRO A 49 0.44 -0.11 -24.33
C PRO A 49 1.60 0.09 -23.33
N PRO A 50 1.32 -0.09 -22.03
CA PRO A 50 2.35 0.08 -21.00
C PRO A 50 3.41 -1.02 -21.14
N PRO A 51 4.72 -0.67 -21.06
CA PRO A 51 5.77 -1.66 -21.12
C PRO A 51 5.76 -2.57 -19.89
N LEU A 52 6.23 -3.80 -20.05
CA LEU A 52 6.48 -4.71 -18.93
C LEU A 52 7.75 -4.26 -18.18
N LYS A 53 7.68 -4.31 -16.87
CA LYS A 53 8.82 -4.06 -15.96
C LYS A 53 9.01 -5.27 -15.07
N GLN A 54 10.27 -5.62 -14.83
CA GLN A 54 10.63 -6.74 -13.97
C GLN A 54 10.82 -6.30 -12.52
N ALA A 55 10.33 -7.12 -11.61
CA ALA A 55 10.41 -6.93 -10.16
C ALA A 55 10.81 -8.25 -9.49
N CYS A 56 11.44 -8.15 -8.30
CA CYS A 56 11.79 -9.31 -7.50
C CYS A 56 11.08 -9.30 -6.15
N VAL A 57 10.50 -10.45 -5.76
CA VAL A 57 10.05 -10.74 -4.40
C VAL A 57 10.84 -11.94 -3.89
N GLY A 58 11.86 -11.69 -3.08
CA GLY A 58 12.82 -12.74 -2.74
C GLY A 58 13.45 -13.36 -4.01
N PRO A 59 13.42 -14.69 -4.18
CA PRO A 59 13.95 -15.35 -5.36
C PRO A 59 13.03 -15.30 -6.59
N TYR A 60 11.82 -14.76 -6.46
CA TYR A 60 10.78 -14.80 -7.48
C TYR A 60 10.84 -13.58 -8.39
N LEU A 61 10.93 -13.82 -9.71
CA LEU A 61 10.87 -12.79 -10.74
C LEU A 61 9.41 -12.59 -11.17
N LEU A 62 8.98 -11.34 -11.28
CA LEU A 62 7.67 -10.95 -11.80
C LEU A 62 7.83 -10.02 -13.00
N GLU A 63 6.96 -10.16 -14.01
CA GLU A 63 6.83 -9.22 -15.14
C GLU A 63 5.47 -8.53 -15.08
N ILE A 64 5.49 -7.23 -14.84
CA ILE A 64 4.31 -6.45 -14.48
C ILE A 64 4.19 -5.23 -15.40
N PRO A 65 3.01 -4.93 -15.95
CA PRO A 65 2.77 -3.69 -16.70
C PRO A 65 3.11 -2.44 -15.87
N GLN A 66 3.89 -1.53 -16.45
CA GLN A 66 4.46 -0.35 -15.77
C GLN A 66 3.40 0.47 -15.01
N HIS A 67 2.22 0.68 -15.58
CA HIS A 67 1.17 1.51 -14.99
C HIS A 67 0.54 0.92 -13.72
N LEU A 68 0.77 -0.38 -13.42
CA LEU A 68 0.34 -1.02 -12.18
C LEU A 68 1.23 -0.67 -10.99
N PHE A 69 2.48 -0.26 -11.21
CA PHE A 69 3.36 0.13 -10.11
C PHE A 69 2.87 1.40 -9.43
N TYR A 70 3.01 1.47 -8.12
CA TYR A 70 2.58 2.63 -7.33
C TYR A 70 3.16 3.94 -7.85
N ASN A 71 4.43 3.96 -8.19
CA ASN A 71 5.13 5.13 -8.75
C ASN A 71 4.97 5.28 -10.27
N GLN A 72 4.31 4.35 -10.97
CA GLN A 72 4.10 4.33 -12.43
C GLN A 72 5.39 4.31 -13.27
N MET A 73 6.53 4.01 -12.65
CA MET A 73 7.84 3.97 -13.33
C MET A 73 8.44 2.57 -13.30
N GLY A 74 7.90 1.69 -12.47
CA GLY A 74 8.41 0.35 -12.22
C GLY A 74 8.82 0.18 -10.76
N THR A 75 9.78 -0.71 -10.51
CA THR A 75 10.29 -1.00 -9.17
C THR A 75 11.15 0.13 -8.63
N GLU A 76 11.24 0.19 -7.29
CA GLU A 76 12.21 1.03 -6.61
C GLU A 76 13.66 0.59 -6.91
N PHE A 77 14.62 1.38 -6.43
CA PHE A 77 16.04 1.12 -6.69
C PHE A 77 16.49 -0.26 -6.16
N ASP A 78 16.02 -0.66 -4.98
CA ASP A 78 16.33 -1.92 -4.32
C ASP A 78 15.56 -3.14 -4.88
N GLY A 79 14.63 -2.91 -5.81
CA GLY A 79 13.77 -3.93 -6.38
C GLY A 79 12.44 -4.13 -5.68
N SER A 80 12.23 -3.50 -4.53
CA SER A 80 10.93 -3.48 -3.86
C SER A 80 9.87 -2.77 -4.72
N PHE A 81 8.62 -3.12 -4.54
CA PHE A 81 7.54 -2.51 -5.28
C PHE A 81 6.20 -2.61 -4.56
N SER A 82 5.32 -1.72 -4.94
CA SER A 82 3.90 -1.81 -4.63
C SER A 82 3.09 -1.64 -5.90
N LEU A 83 2.00 -2.37 -6.00
CA LEU A 83 1.06 -2.29 -7.11
C LEU A 83 -0.20 -1.56 -6.70
N VAL A 84 -0.92 -1.03 -7.66
CA VAL A 84 -2.17 -0.31 -7.40
C VAL A 84 -3.26 -0.66 -8.39
N LEU A 85 -4.48 -0.73 -7.87
CA LEU A 85 -5.72 -0.83 -8.63
C LEU A 85 -6.71 0.20 -8.08
N GLN A 86 -7.78 0.44 -8.82
CA GLN A 86 -8.85 1.33 -8.37
C GLN A 86 -10.03 0.57 -7.77
N TYR A 87 -10.53 1.01 -6.65
CA TYR A 87 -11.75 0.51 -6.03
C TYR A 87 -12.96 1.31 -6.59
N PRO A 88 -14.15 0.69 -6.78
CA PRO A 88 -14.49 -0.66 -6.35
C PRO A 88 -14.16 -1.78 -7.35
N GLY A 89 -13.95 -1.49 -8.62
CA GLY A 89 -13.85 -2.50 -9.69
C GLY A 89 -12.55 -3.31 -9.68
N LEU A 90 -11.54 -2.96 -8.87
CA LEU A 90 -10.21 -3.55 -8.83
C LEU A 90 -9.55 -3.66 -10.21
N GLN A 91 -9.79 -2.63 -11.04
CA GLN A 91 -9.23 -2.49 -12.37
C GLN A 91 -7.98 -1.60 -12.35
N PRO A 92 -7.06 -1.77 -13.31
CA PRO A 92 -5.95 -0.85 -13.49
C PRO A 92 -6.42 0.59 -13.71
N PHE A 93 -5.62 1.55 -13.26
CA PHE A 93 -5.71 2.92 -13.75
C PHE A 93 -5.19 2.98 -15.19
N ALA A 94 -5.66 3.92 -16.00
CA ALA A 94 -5.05 4.17 -17.29
C ALA A 94 -3.58 4.62 -17.15
N PRO A 95 -2.70 4.34 -18.13
CA PRO A 95 -1.33 4.85 -18.12
C PRO A 95 -1.30 6.37 -17.90
N GLY A 96 -0.52 6.82 -16.93
CA GLY A 96 -0.39 8.24 -16.57
C GLY A 96 -1.54 8.86 -15.78
N GLU A 97 -2.69 8.20 -15.62
CA GLU A 97 -3.86 8.77 -14.91
C GLU A 97 -3.50 9.25 -13.50
N ARG A 98 -2.65 8.51 -12.79
CA ARG A 98 -2.24 8.83 -11.42
C ARG A 98 -1.10 9.87 -11.31
N MET A 99 -0.53 10.33 -12.44
CA MET A 99 0.45 11.42 -12.43
C MET A 99 -0.17 12.75 -12.01
N ASN A 100 -1.46 12.92 -12.28
CA ASN A 100 -2.26 14.02 -11.74
C ASN A 100 -2.89 13.56 -10.44
N LEU A 101 -2.24 13.82 -9.31
CA LEU A 101 -2.71 13.45 -7.97
C LEU A 101 -4.00 14.21 -7.59
N LYS A 102 -5.09 13.85 -8.26
CA LYS A 102 -6.42 14.29 -7.84
C LYS A 102 -6.83 13.51 -6.59
N LEU A 103 -7.52 14.19 -5.69
CA LEU A 103 -7.94 13.60 -4.43
C LEU A 103 -8.83 12.35 -4.62
N ASP A 104 -9.72 12.37 -5.61
CA ASP A 104 -10.58 11.24 -5.96
C ASP A 104 -9.80 10.03 -6.48
N VAL A 105 -8.72 10.24 -7.25
CA VAL A 105 -7.81 9.16 -7.68
C VAL A 105 -7.13 8.52 -6.46
N SER A 106 -6.58 9.34 -5.57
CA SER A 106 -5.96 8.86 -4.34
C SER A 106 -6.94 8.05 -3.47
N MET A 107 -8.17 8.52 -3.34
CA MET A 107 -9.20 7.90 -2.48
C MET A 107 -9.63 6.51 -2.94
N ARG A 108 -9.69 6.27 -4.27
CA ARG A 108 -10.06 4.97 -4.82
C ARG A 108 -8.88 4.04 -5.05
N THR A 109 -7.67 4.46 -4.68
CA THR A 109 -6.47 3.63 -4.81
C THR A 109 -6.48 2.51 -3.78
N VAL A 110 -6.34 1.27 -4.25
CA VAL A 110 -5.99 0.10 -3.45
C VAL A 110 -4.53 -0.21 -3.73
N ALA A 111 -3.69 -0.15 -2.71
CA ALA A 111 -2.26 -0.42 -2.82
C ALA A 111 -1.92 -1.80 -2.27
N PHE A 112 -1.14 -2.57 -3.02
CA PHE A 112 -0.72 -3.93 -2.72
C PHE A 112 0.81 -3.97 -2.60
N ALA A 113 1.34 -4.32 -1.44
CA ALA A 113 2.75 -4.44 -1.20
C ALA A 113 3.12 -5.88 -0.80
N TYR A 114 4.23 -6.38 -1.32
CA TYR A 114 4.70 -7.75 -1.15
C TYR A 114 6.11 -7.72 -0.55
N TRP A 115 6.29 -8.44 0.57
CA TRP A 115 7.59 -8.56 1.24
C TRP A 115 7.99 -10.02 1.37
N TYR A 116 9.14 -10.36 0.84
CA TYR A 116 9.77 -11.64 1.09
C TYR A 116 10.33 -11.67 2.51
N ILE A 117 10.04 -12.73 3.24
CA ILE A 117 10.45 -12.89 4.64
C ILE A 117 11.41 -14.06 4.72
N ASP A 118 12.69 -13.80 5.00
CA ASP A 118 13.77 -14.77 5.08
C ASP A 118 14.60 -14.71 6.39
N ARG A 119 14.42 -13.66 7.20
CA ARG A 119 15.19 -13.46 8.45
C ARG A 119 14.47 -13.97 9.68
N ILE A 120 13.20 -14.23 9.59
CA ILE A 120 12.34 -14.81 10.62
C ILE A 120 11.30 -15.71 9.95
N GLU A 121 10.69 -16.59 10.75
CA GLU A 121 9.56 -17.38 10.24
C GLU A 121 8.41 -16.48 9.78
N LEU A 122 7.79 -16.82 8.65
CA LEU A 122 6.70 -16.03 8.07
C LEU A 122 5.53 -15.84 9.06
N ARG A 123 5.19 -16.89 9.83
CA ARG A 123 4.18 -16.80 10.89
C ARG A 123 4.60 -15.84 12.00
N GLN A 124 5.88 -15.78 12.33
CA GLN A 124 6.39 -14.81 13.30
C GLN A 124 6.26 -13.38 12.76
N ALA A 125 6.54 -13.16 11.45
CA ALA A 125 6.32 -11.87 10.81
C ALA A 125 4.84 -11.45 10.90
N MET A 126 3.90 -12.38 10.71
CA MET A 126 2.47 -12.12 10.89
C MET A 126 2.11 -11.81 12.35
N ARG A 127 2.64 -12.56 13.33
CA ARG A 127 2.42 -12.31 14.76
C ARG A 127 2.90 -10.93 15.19
N ASN A 128 4.02 -10.46 14.64
CA ASN A 128 4.56 -9.13 14.92
C ASN A 128 3.60 -7.99 14.56
N ALA A 129 2.58 -8.25 13.77
CA ALA A 129 1.56 -7.27 13.44
C ALA A 129 0.52 -7.06 14.57
N TYR A 130 0.34 -8.02 15.49
CA TYR A 130 -0.65 -7.95 16.57
C TYR A 130 -0.10 -8.27 17.96
N ILE A 131 1.17 -8.64 18.05
CA ILE A 131 1.93 -8.77 19.31
C ILE A 131 3.10 -7.78 19.22
N PRO A 132 3.21 -6.81 20.13
CA PRO A 132 4.26 -5.80 20.05
C PRO A 132 5.64 -6.44 20.26
N ILE A 133 6.55 -6.21 19.33
CA ILE A 133 7.96 -6.58 19.45
C ILE A 133 8.70 -5.51 20.26
N TRP A 134 8.21 -4.28 20.17
CA TRP A 134 8.78 -3.11 20.83
C TRP A 134 7.74 -2.44 21.72
N GLY A 135 8.18 -1.97 22.87
CA GLY A 135 7.34 -1.33 23.89
C GLY A 135 6.87 -2.28 24.97
N ASP A 136 5.93 -1.82 25.77
CA ASP A 136 5.38 -2.60 26.87
C ASP A 136 4.40 -3.67 26.34
N PRO A 137 4.66 -4.96 26.56
CA PRO A 137 3.76 -6.03 26.15
C PRO A 137 2.41 -6.01 26.90
N GLU A 138 2.35 -5.32 28.05
CA GLU A 138 1.14 -5.17 28.84
C GLU A 138 0.23 -4.03 28.33
N ASP A 139 0.67 -3.23 27.34
CA ASP A 139 -0.15 -2.15 26.77
C ASP A 139 -1.37 -2.72 26.03
N PRO A 140 -2.59 -2.62 26.60
CA PRO A 140 -3.78 -3.23 26.01
C PRO A 140 -4.20 -2.60 24.69
N SER A 141 -3.68 -1.42 24.36
CA SER A 141 -3.97 -0.79 23.07
C SER A 141 -3.23 -1.45 21.89
N ARG A 142 -2.19 -2.23 22.18
CA ARG A 142 -1.24 -2.79 21.21
C ARG A 142 -1.34 -4.30 21.02
N THR A 143 -2.15 -4.98 21.83
CA THR A 143 -2.30 -6.44 21.79
C THR A 143 -3.72 -6.85 21.42
N LEU A 144 -3.87 -8.04 20.87
CA LEU A 144 -5.19 -8.63 20.56
C LEU A 144 -5.94 -8.95 21.86
N GLU A 145 -5.23 -9.47 22.88
CA GLU A 145 -5.76 -9.83 24.21
C GLU A 145 -6.22 -8.62 25.02
N GLY A 146 -5.72 -7.44 24.69
CA GLY A 146 -6.12 -6.17 25.29
C GLY A 146 -7.41 -5.59 24.74
N ARG A 147 -8.07 -6.29 23.82
CA ARG A 147 -9.23 -5.80 23.08
C ARG A 147 -10.48 -6.61 23.39
N ILE A 148 -11.64 -6.06 23.06
CA ILE A 148 -12.95 -6.68 23.22
C ILE A 148 -13.35 -7.30 21.88
N ALA A 149 -13.58 -8.61 21.85
CA ALA A 149 -14.15 -9.28 20.69
C ALA A 149 -15.61 -8.85 20.49
N GLY A 150 -15.99 -8.62 19.24
CA GLY A 150 -17.36 -8.30 18.84
C GLY A 150 -17.99 -9.41 18.01
N GLU A 151 -19.24 -9.17 17.60
CA GLU A 151 -19.93 -10.08 16.68
C GLU A 151 -19.28 -10.09 15.30
N PRO A 152 -19.24 -11.24 14.62
CA PRO A 152 -18.64 -11.35 13.29
C PRO A 152 -19.20 -10.35 12.29
N VAL A 153 -18.31 -9.71 11.51
CA VAL A 153 -18.65 -8.73 10.46
C VAL A 153 -17.97 -9.16 9.16
N TYR A 154 -18.72 -9.35 8.09
CA TYR A 154 -18.24 -9.82 6.79
C TYR A 154 -17.40 -11.11 6.84
N GLY A 155 -17.70 -12.01 7.79
CA GLY A 155 -16.93 -13.24 8.02
C GLY A 155 -15.63 -13.06 8.79
N LEU A 156 -15.36 -11.85 9.28
CA LEU A 156 -14.22 -11.50 10.13
C LEU A 156 -14.65 -11.41 11.59
N LEU A 157 -13.76 -11.78 12.52
CA LEU A 157 -13.94 -11.57 13.95
C LEU A 157 -13.35 -10.21 14.33
N PRO A 158 -14.18 -9.22 14.73
CA PRO A 158 -13.70 -7.91 15.11
C PRO A 158 -13.18 -7.87 16.55
N TYR A 159 -12.17 -7.03 16.77
CA TYR A 159 -11.59 -6.69 18.07
C TYR A 159 -11.51 -5.18 18.22
N TYR A 160 -12.20 -4.66 19.21
CA TYR A 160 -12.30 -3.23 19.48
C TYR A 160 -11.47 -2.82 20.69
N ALA A 161 -11.09 -1.55 20.75
CA ALA A 161 -10.33 -1.02 21.88
C ALA A 161 -11.13 -1.13 23.18
N ASP A 162 -10.55 -1.75 24.21
CA ASP A 162 -11.06 -1.74 25.59
C ASP A 162 -10.63 -0.43 26.26
N LEU A 163 -11.42 0.62 26.08
CA LEU A 163 -11.08 1.95 26.60
C LEU A 163 -10.94 1.98 28.12
N PRO A 164 -11.81 1.36 28.94
CA PRO A 164 -11.60 1.27 30.40
C PRO A 164 -10.21 0.70 30.75
N ARG A 165 -9.84 -0.40 30.11
CA ARG A 165 -8.54 -1.07 30.33
C ARG A 165 -7.36 -0.21 29.87
N ILE A 166 -7.48 0.43 28.70
CA ILE A 166 -6.47 1.36 28.18
C ILE A 166 -6.28 2.55 29.11
N ARG A 167 -7.37 3.17 29.56
CA ARG A 167 -7.33 4.32 30.50
C ARG A 167 -6.67 3.94 31.81
N ALA A 168 -7.04 2.79 32.40
CA ALA A 168 -6.45 2.30 33.64
C ALA A 168 -4.95 2.03 33.50
N TYR A 169 -4.53 1.43 32.39
CA TYR A 169 -3.11 1.20 32.09
C TYR A 169 -2.35 2.54 31.94
N LYS A 170 -2.82 3.44 31.08
CA LYS A 170 -2.16 4.72 30.81
C LYS A 170 -2.13 5.65 32.02
N ALA A 171 -3.15 5.59 32.89
CA ALA A 171 -3.14 6.32 34.15
C ALA A 171 -2.02 5.85 35.11
N ARG A 172 -1.77 4.52 35.16
CA ARG A 172 -0.63 3.98 35.94
C ARG A 172 0.73 4.45 35.39
N GLN A 173 0.79 4.76 34.09
CA GLN A 173 1.98 5.33 33.44
C GLN A 173 2.06 6.87 33.59
N GLY A 174 1.20 7.49 34.41
CA GLY A 174 1.18 8.93 34.64
C GLY A 174 0.57 9.76 33.50
N MET A 175 -0.13 9.13 32.58
CA MET A 175 -0.73 9.83 31.44
C MET A 175 -2.01 10.55 31.86
N ARG A 176 -2.22 11.79 31.36
CA ARG A 176 -3.39 12.61 31.66
C ARG A 176 -4.67 11.99 31.08
N ALA A 177 -5.79 12.15 31.79
CA ALA A 177 -7.09 11.61 31.42
C ALA A 177 -7.64 12.19 30.08
N ASP A 178 -7.22 13.41 29.70
CA ASP A 178 -7.63 14.09 28.46
C ASP A 178 -6.69 13.81 27.26
N ALA A 179 -5.65 12.99 27.46
CA ALA A 179 -4.74 12.64 26.37
C ALA A 179 -5.50 11.99 25.19
N PRO A 180 -5.13 12.28 23.93
CA PRO A 180 -5.81 11.73 22.75
C PRO A 180 -5.96 10.21 22.78
N VAL A 181 -4.93 9.49 23.22
CA VAL A 181 -4.93 8.02 23.34
C VAL A 181 -6.02 7.47 24.26
N MET A 182 -6.66 8.31 25.07
CA MET A 182 -7.78 7.96 25.94
C MET A 182 -9.15 8.01 25.22
N LYS A 183 -9.18 8.39 23.95
CA LYS A 183 -10.41 8.51 23.15
C LYS A 183 -10.56 7.30 22.22
N ALA A 184 -11.80 6.92 21.94
CA ALA A 184 -12.12 5.76 21.11
C ALA A 184 -11.66 5.91 19.66
N ASP A 185 -11.82 7.12 19.11
CA ASP A 185 -11.47 7.47 17.74
C ASP A 185 -9.95 7.43 17.46
N TRP A 186 -9.14 7.43 18.51
CA TRP A 186 -7.69 7.32 18.41
C TRP A 186 -7.19 5.90 18.11
N HIS A 187 -8.01 4.88 18.35
CA HIS A 187 -7.64 3.48 18.21
C HIS A 187 -8.12 2.89 16.88
N GLN A 188 -7.42 1.88 16.39
CA GLN A 188 -7.87 1.11 15.23
C GLN A 188 -8.81 0.00 15.66
N ASP A 189 -9.82 -0.30 14.84
CA ASP A 189 -10.57 -1.55 14.90
C ASP A 189 -9.75 -2.65 14.20
N TRP A 190 -9.65 -3.82 14.80
CA TRP A 190 -8.95 -4.96 14.24
C TRP A 190 -9.96 -6.04 13.85
N PHE A 191 -9.73 -6.64 12.70
CA PHE A 191 -10.55 -7.73 12.17
C PHE A 191 -9.63 -8.86 11.80
N ILE A 192 -9.94 -10.10 12.26
CA ILE A 192 -9.09 -11.26 12.02
C ILE A 192 -9.85 -12.44 11.46
N THR A 193 -9.11 -13.34 10.82
CA THR A 193 -9.47 -14.75 10.68
C THR A 193 -8.39 -15.60 11.33
N ARG A 194 -8.74 -16.86 11.61
CA ARG A 194 -7.81 -17.87 12.13
C ARG A 194 -7.81 -19.06 11.21
N ASP A 195 -6.65 -19.70 11.07
CA ASP A 195 -6.51 -20.96 10.37
C ASP A 195 -7.02 -22.14 11.22
N ALA A 196 -6.92 -23.35 10.65
CA ALA A 196 -7.34 -24.58 11.34
C ALA A 196 -6.55 -24.88 12.63
N ALA A 197 -5.36 -24.31 12.79
CA ALA A 197 -4.55 -24.40 14.00
C ALA A 197 -4.93 -23.33 15.06
N GLY A 198 -5.87 -22.45 14.75
CA GLY A 198 -6.30 -21.35 15.62
C GLY A 198 -5.39 -20.12 15.58
N GLU A 199 -4.37 -20.13 14.73
CA GLU A 199 -3.44 -19.00 14.55
C GLU A 199 -4.05 -17.93 13.65
N VAL A 200 -3.74 -16.66 13.91
CA VAL A 200 -4.18 -15.54 13.05
C VAL A 200 -3.50 -15.67 11.68
N ASP A 201 -4.29 -15.85 10.65
CA ASP A 201 -3.83 -15.96 9.27
C ASP A 201 -4.13 -14.71 8.43
N ARG A 202 -5.06 -13.85 8.89
CA ARG A 202 -5.36 -12.52 8.36
C ARG A 202 -5.57 -11.51 9.48
N LEU A 203 -5.06 -10.32 9.28
CA LEU A 203 -5.30 -9.17 10.16
C LEU A 203 -5.62 -7.95 9.32
N ILE A 204 -6.79 -7.35 9.54
CA ILE A 204 -7.19 -6.09 8.93
C ILE A 204 -7.35 -5.07 10.04
N ARG A 205 -6.56 -4.00 10.00
CA ARG A 205 -6.63 -2.88 10.95
C ARG A 205 -7.23 -1.69 10.25
N CYS A 206 -8.35 -1.21 10.73
CA CYS A 206 -9.05 -0.07 10.14
C CYS A 206 -9.09 1.10 11.10
N THR A 207 -9.22 2.31 10.58
CA THR A 207 -9.61 3.49 11.37
C THR A 207 -10.80 3.13 12.25
N SER A 208 -10.82 3.60 13.51
CA SER A 208 -11.89 3.28 14.46
C SER A 208 -13.28 3.58 13.89
N ARG A 209 -14.24 2.74 14.21
CA ARG A 209 -15.67 2.98 13.94
C ARG A 209 -16.22 4.24 14.62
N GLU A 210 -15.55 4.72 15.66
CA GLU A 210 -15.91 5.94 16.38
C GLU A 210 -15.54 7.22 15.62
N VAL A 211 -14.69 7.09 14.59
CA VAL A 211 -14.47 8.17 13.63
C VAL A 211 -15.70 8.23 12.72
N GLY A 212 -16.51 9.26 12.89
CA GLY A 212 -17.75 9.41 12.12
C GLY A 212 -17.50 9.45 10.61
N GLY A 213 -18.29 8.68 9.87
CA GLY A 213 -18.24 8.64 8.42
C GLY A 213 -17.10 7.76 7.83
N THR A 214 -17.14 7.57 6.54
CA THR A 214 -16.13 6.82 5.79
C THR A 214 -15.16 7.71 5.04
N GLY A 215 -15.46 9.01 4.98
CA GLY A 215 -14.72 9.99 4.20
C GLY A 215 -14.94 9.88 2.69
N VAL A 216 -15.91 9.08 2.24
CA VAL A 216 -16.21 8.86 0.82
C VAL A 216 -17.71 8.89 0.52
N VAL A 217 -18.06 9.31 -0.68
CA VAL A 217 -19.41 9.23 -1.25
C VAL A 217 -19.34 8.58 -2.63
N PHE A 218 -20.41 7.89 -3.01
CA PHE A 218 -20.56 7.31 -4.34
C PHE A 218 -21.53 8.15 -5.16
N ARG A 219 -21.14 8.45 -6.42
CA ARG A 219 -21.99 9.10 -7.42
C ARG A 219 -21.73 8.40 -8.75
N ASP A 220 -22.77 7.96 -9.43
CA ASP A 220 -22.68 7.30 -10.74
C ASP A 220 -21.66 6.11 -10.77
N GLY A 221 -21.61 5.33 -9.69
CA GLY A 221 -20.68 4.21 -9.55
C GLY A 221 -19.22 4.59 -9.27
N LEU A 222 -18.91 5.88 -9.17
CA LEU A 222 -17.57 6.38 -8.85
C LEU A 222 -17.49 6.84 -7.39
N MET A 223 -16.31 6.69 -6.81
CA MET A 223 -16.03 7.08 -5.44
C MET A 223 -15.34 8.44 -5.39
N TYR A 224 -15.86 9.34 -4.56
CA TYR A 224 -15.35 10.69 -4.36
C TYR A 224 -15.06 10.95 -2.88
N ARG A 225 -14.17 11.90 -2.60
CA ARG A 225 -13.91 12.38 -1.24
C ARG A 225 -15.13 13.13 -0.68
N HIS A 226 -15.56 12.75 0.52
CA HIS A 226 -16.50 13.53 1.32
C HIS A 226 -15.72 14.51 2.19
N MET A 227 -15.66 15.77 1.77
CA MET A 227 -14.74 16.77 2.35
C MET A 227 -15.01 17.10 3.83
N GLN A 228 -16.21 16.87 4.32
CA GLN A 228 -16.61 17.16 5.69
C GLN A 228 -16.39 16.00 6.65
N GLU A 229 -16.10 14.82 6.14
CA GLU A 229 -15.84 13.63 6.95
C GLU A 229 -14.34 13.31 6.99
N PRO A 230 -13.83 12.77 8.12
CA PRO A 230 -12.48 12.25 8.18
C PRO A 230 -12.31 11.06 7.22
N TYR A 231 -11.11 10.91 6.68
CA TYR A 231 -10.78 9.76 5.86
C TYR A 231 -10.55 8.54 6.73
N SER A 232 -11.17 7.43 6.36
CA SER A 232 -11.04 6.17 7.05
C SER A 232 -10.46 5.11 6.12
N GLU A 233 -9.40 4.45 6.55
CA GLU A 233 -8.68 3.43 5.79
C GLU A 233 -8.51 2.12 6.55
N CYS A 234 -8.19 1.06 5.83
CA CYS A 234 -7.81 -0.25 6.35
C CYS A 234 -6.43 -0.65 5.84
N GLN A 235 -5.68 -1.35 6.68
CA GLN A 235 -4.47 -2.09 6.34
C GLN A 235 -4.74 -3.58 6.56
N HIS A 236 -4.73 -4.34 5.49
CA HIS A 236 -5.01 -5.76 5.46
C HIS A 236 -3.72 -6.54 5.25
N GLN A 237 -3.41 -7.48 6.13
CA GLN A 237 -2.22 -8.33 6.07
C GLN A 237 -2.60 -9.80 6.02
N PHE A 238 -1.94 -10.55 5.13
CA PHE A 238 -2.05 -12.01 5.01
C PHE A 238 -0.75 -12.59 4.45
N MET A 239 -0.66 -13.92 4.42
CA MET A 239 0.54 -14.63 3.99
C MET A 239 0.32 -15.38 2.67
N LEU A 240 1.41 -15.53 1.90
CA LEU A 240 1.59 -16.49 0.81
C LEU A 240 2.66 -17.49 1.26
N PRO A 241 2.29 -18.57 1.98
CA PRO A 241 3.28 -19.44 2.66
C PRO A 241 4.25 -20.11 1.69
N GLU A 242 3.78 -20.55 0.53
CA GLU A 242 4.57 -21.26 -0.49
C GLU A 242 5.67 -20.36 -1.08
N HIS A 243 5.54 -19.04 -0.91
CA HIS A 243 6.46 -18.03 -1.44
C HIS A 243 7.15 -17.23 -0.34
N SER A 244 7.04 -17.63 0.93
CA SER A 244 7.58 -16.89 2.08
C SER A 244 7.27 -15.40 2.03
N THR A 245 6.09 -15.03 1.55
CA THR A 245 5.72 -13.64 1.28
C THR A 245 4.61 -13.16 2.20
N LEU A 246 4.85 -12.02 2.86
CA LEU A 246 3.83 -11.26 3.58
C LEU A 246 3.25 -10.20 2.64
N VAL A 247 1.94 -10.18 2.52
CA VAL A 247 1.22 -9.20 1.70
C VAL A 247 0.52 -8.19 2.60
N ARG A 248 0.64 -6.90 2.28
CA ARG A 248 -0.13 -5.83 2.90
C ARG A 248 -0.90 -5.07 1.83
N ILE A 249 -2.17 -4.83 2.11
CA ILE A 249 -3.04 -4.06 1.24
C ILE A 249 -3.57 -2.85 2.02
N SER A 250 -3.57 -1.68 1.38
CA SER A 250 -4.17 -0.46 1.94
C SER A 250 -5.32 -0.02 1.07
N TYR A 251 -6.46 0.27 1.68
CA TYR A 251 -7.67 0.70 0.98
C TYR A 251 -8.61 1.48 1.91
N VAL A 252 -9.54 2.23 1.32
CA VAL A 252 -10.57 2.94 2.08
C VAL A 252 -11.41 1.97 2.93
N ARG A 253 -11.75 2.34 4.17
CA ARG A 253 -12.51 1.48 5.10
C ARG A 253 -13.82 0.94 4.51
N PHE A 254 -14.47 1.69 3.62
CA PHE A 254 -15.65 1.23 2.91
C PHE A 254 -15.44 -0.08 2.16
N GLY A 255 -14.21 -0.37 1.70
CA GLY A 255 -13.82 -1.63 1.03
C GLY A 255 -13.74 -2.84 1.97
N LEU A 256 -13.87 -2.66 3.29
CA LEU A 256 -13.79 -3.79 4.23
C LEU A 256 -14.80 -4.90 3.93
N LYS A 257 -15.98 -4.56 3.46
CA LYS A 257 -17.01 -5.53 3.06
C LYS A 257 -16.58 -6.44 1.89
N ASP A 258 -15.67 -5.95 1.06
CA ASP A 258 -15.17 -6.62 -0.15
C ASP A 258 -13.77 -7.21 0.06
N TRP A 259 -13.32 -7.37 1.31
CA TRP A 259 -11.97 -7.78 1.65
C TRP A 259 -11.52 -9.08 0.97
N GLN A 260 -12.43 -10.04 0.79
CA GLN A 260 -12.15 -11.32 0.12
C GLN A 260 -11.79 -11.12 -1.37
N GLN A 261 -12.53 -10.24 -2.05
CA GLN A 261 -12.26 -9.92 -3.46
C GLN A 261 -10.94 -9.16 -3.59
N ILE A 262 -10.66 -8.24 -2.65
CA ILE A 262 -9.39 -7.49 -2.60
C ILE A 262 -8.22 -8.46 -2.36
N GLU A 263 -8.33 -9.40 -1.42
CA GLU A 263 -7.30 -10.42 -1.19
C GLU A 263 -7.13 -11.35 -2.40
N ALA A 264 -8.21 -11.83 -3.00
CA ALA A 264 -8.15 -12.67 -4.19
C ALA A 264 -7.42 -11.94 -5.34
N LYS A 265 -7.67 -10.64 -5.50
CA LYS A 265 -6.98 -9.83 -6.49
C LYS A 265 -5.50 -9.65 -6.19
N ALA A 266 -5.13 -9.49 -4.91
CA ALA A 266 -3.72 -9.45 -4.50
C ALA A 266 -2.99 -10.76 -4.86
N ARG A 267 -3.64 -11.91 -4.61
CA ARG A 267 -3.11 -13.21 -5.01
C ARG A 267 -2.94 -13.31 -6.52
N ALA A 268 -3.97 -12.95 -7.28
CA ALA A 268 -3.93 -12.95 -8.74
C ALA A 268 -2.81 -12.05 -9.27
N LEU A 269 -2.65 -10.81 -8.73
CA LEU A 269 -1.56 -9.92 -9.13
C LEU A 269 -0.16 -10.54 -8.93
N PHE A 270 0.02 -11.35 -7.91
CA PHE A 270 1.29 -12.06 -7.69
C PHE A 270 1.46 -13.21 -8.69
N PHE A 271 0.49 -14.11 -8.77
CA PHE A 271 0.62 -15.36 -9.55
C PHE A 271 0.52 -15.15 -11.06
N ASP A 272 -0.33 -14.24 -11.52
CA ASP A 272 -0.51 -13.95 -12.95
C ASP A 272 0.73 -13.29 -13.59
N HIS A 273 1.58 -12.65 -12.76
CA HIS A 273 2.78 -11.97 -13.22
C HIS A 273 4.08 -12.71 -12.85
N LEU A 274 3.98 -13.84 -12.17
CA LEU A 274 5.13 -14.65 -11.79
C LEU A 274 5.75 -15.27 -13.05
N VAL A 275 7.02 -14.99 -13.27
CA VAL A 275 7.80 -15.63 -14.34
C VAL A 275 8.15 -17.04 -13.86
N SER A 276 7.64 -18.07 -14.54
CA SER A 276 8.03 -19.43 -14.23
C SER A 276 9.55 -19.56 -14.36
N PRO A 277 10.24 -20.19 -13.39
CA PRO A 277 11.65 -20.47 -13.57
C PRO A 277 11.80 -21.29 -14.86
N HIS A 278 12.62 -20.80 -15.77
CA HIS A 278 12.98 -21.59 -16.95
C HIS A 278 13.53 -22.92 -16.45
N GLN A 279 12.83 -24.01 -16.77
CA GLN A 279 13.27 -25.38 -16.53
C GLN A 279 14.56 -25.67 -17.32
#